data_8cea0c246b33e4a812a1a5d611756b30
#
_entry.id   8cea0c246b33e4a812a1a5d611756b30
#
_cell.length_a   1.000
_cell.length_b   1.000
_cell.length_c   1.000
_cell.angle_alpha   90.00
_cell.angle_beta   90.00
_cell.angle_gamma   90.00
#
_symmetry.space_group_name_H-M   'P 1'
#
loop_
_entity.id
_entity.type
_entity.pdbx_description
1 polymer ?
#
loop_
_entity_poly.entity_id
_entity_poly.type
_entity_poly.pdbx_seq_one_letter_code
_entity_poly.pdbx_strand_id
1 'polypeptide(L)'
;MTFYGSDYDTLAAFDPQIAGVLLSELERIRGGLQLIASENLSSPQVLTALGSTLSNKYAEGYPGRRYYGGCAEVDKAEELAIARCRDLFDAEHANVQPHSGASANQAVYGAFLKPGETVLAMSLPHGGHLTHGSKVSFSGKWFNAVHYGVDPSSEDIDYDQVEALAKEHRPKVILAGGSAIPRLIDFAFFRRLADEIGAIFWVDASHFIGCVAGKANPNPV
;
A
#
# COMPACT_ATOMS: atom_id res chain seq x y z
N MET A 1 -15.01 -9.19 -28.11
CA MET A 1 -13.80 -8.43 -27.72
C MET A 1 -13.00 -9.33 -26.80
N THR A 2 -11.89 -9.86 -27.27
CA THR A 2 -11.00 -10.72 -26.46
C THR A 2 -10.29 -9.85 -25.43
N PHE A 3 -10.40 -10.16 -24.15
CA PHE A 3 -9.71 -9.44 -23.08
C PHE A 3 -8.19 -9.56 -23.18
N TYR A 4 -7.74 -10.75 -23.57
CA TYR A 4 -6.34 -11.05 -23.84
C TYR A 4 -6.01 -10.78 -25.32
N GLY A 5 -4.81 -10.24 -25.59
CA GLY A 5 -4.31 -10.02 -26.94
C GLY A 5 -3.69 -11.28 -27.57
N SER A 6 -2.98 -11.09 -28.68
CA SER A 6 -2.32 -12.17 -29.45
C SER A 6 -1.34 -13.02 -28.62
N ASP A 7 -0.75 -12.47 -27.58
CA ASP A 7 0.19 -13.18 -26.71
C ASP A 7 -0.52 -14.32 -25.93
N TYR A 8 -1.83 -14.18 -25.67
CA TYR A 8 -2.62 -15.25 -25.09
C TYR A 8 -2.74 -16.46 -26.04
N ASP A 9 -2.92 -16.24 -27.34
CA ASP A 9 -3.02 -17.32 -28.31
C ASP A 9 -1.71 -18.11 -28.36
N THR A 10 -0.57 -17.42 -28.28
CA THR A 10 0.75 -18.02 -28.18
C THR A 10 0.93 -18.85 -26.90
N LEU A 11 0.48 -18.33 -25.76
CA LEU A 11 0.48 -19.03 -24.48
C LEU A 11 -0.42 -20.26 -24.55
N ALA A 12 -1.63 -20.13 -25.10
CA ALA A 12 -2.60 -21.23 -25.18
C ALA A 12 -2.10 -22.38 -26.06
N ALA A 13 -1.33 -22.06 -27.11
CA ALA A 13 -0.69 -23.08 -27.94
C ALA A 13 0.48 -23.78 -27.24
N PHE A 14 1.20 -23.08 -26.36
CA PHE A 14 2.36 -23.63 -25.66
C PHE A 14 1.97 -24.34 -24.35
N ASP A 15 1.10 -23.73 -23.55
CA ASP A 15 0.62 -24.24 -22.26
C ASP A 15 -0.91 -24.05 -22.13
N PRO A 16 -1.69 -25.00 -22.65
CA PRO A 16 -3.15 -24.92 -22.60
C PRO A 16 -3.71 -25.02 -21.17
N GLN A 17 -2.96 -25.57 -20.22
CA GLN A 17 -3.41 -25.72 -18.84
C GLN A 17 -3.44 -24.34 -18.14
N ILE A 18 -2.33 -23.59 -18.21
CA ILE A 18 -2.30 -22.24 -17.63
C ILE A 18 -3.22 -21.27 -18.38
N ALA A 19 -3.32 -21.41 -19.70
CA ALA A 19 -4.26 -20.60 -20.49
C ALA A 19 -5.72 -20.85 -20.05
N GLY A 20 -6.09 -22.10 -19.76
CA GLY A 20 -7.40 -22.45 -19.20
C GLY A 20 -7.64 -21.82 -17.82
N VAL A 21 -6.64 -21.79 -16.95
CA VAL A 21 -6.74 -21.12 -15.63
C VAL A 21 -7.00 -19.62 -15.79
N LEU A 22 -6.29 -18.95 -16.70
CA LEU A 22 -6.49 -17.52 -16.95
C LEU A 22 -7.90 -17.20 -17.47
N LEU A 23 -8.45 -18.03 -18.34
CA LEU A 23 -9.84 -17.86 -18.82
C LEU A 23 -10.85 -18.10 -17.69
N SER A 24 -10.67 -19.15 -16.91
CA SER A 24 -11.57 -19.47 -15.79
C SER A 24 -11.57 -18.34 -14.75
N GLU A 25 -10.42 -17.74 -14.46
CA GLU A 25 -10.32 -16.60 -13.55
C GLU A 25 -11.01 -15.36 -14.12
N LEU A 26 -10.85 -15.09 -15.42
CA LEU A 26 -11.57 -14.01 -16.08
C LEU A 26 -13.09 -14.20 -16.00
N GLU A 27 -13.59 -15.42 -16.19
CA GLU A 27 -15.00 -15.76 -16.05
C GLU A 27 -15.48 -15.59 -14.60
N ARG A 28 -14.69 -16.03 -13.62
CA ARG A 28 -14.99 -15.84 -12.20
C ARG A 28 -15.14 -14.34 -11.86
N ILE A 29 -14.21 -13.51 -12.30
CA ILE A 29 -14.26 -12.05 -12.07
C ILE A 29 -15.48 -11.41 -12.73
N ARG A 30 -15.83 -11.82 -13.95
CA ARG A 30 -17.00 -11.30 -14.68
C ARG A 30 -18.33 -11.78 -14.11
N GLY A 31 -18.36 -12.96 -13.52
CA GLY A 31 -19.56 -13.60 -13.01
C GLY A 31 -19.91 -13.25 -11.57
N GLY A 32 -19.08 -12.47 -10.85
CA GLY A 32 -19.24 -12.17 -9.43
C GLY A 32 -19.03 -10.72 -9.06
N LEU A 33 -19.30 -10.41 -7.78
CA LEU A 33 -18.97 -9.13 -7.16
C LEU A 33 -17.72 -9.30 -6.30
N GLN A 34 -16.75 -8.42 -6.50
CA GLN A 34 -15.54 -8.38 -5.69
C GLN A 34 -15.77 -7.47 -4.48
N LEU A 35 -15.94 -8.07 -3.30
CA LEU A 35 -16.23 -7.37 -2.04
C LEU A 35 -15.02 -7.32 -1.09
N ILE A 36 -13.85 -7.77 -1.52
CA ILE A 36 -12.60 -7.64 -0.76
C ILE A 36 -12.00 -6.25 -1.05
N ALA A 37 -11.87 -5.44 -0.02
CA ALA A 37 -11.46 -4.03 -0.14
C ALA A 37 -10.11 -3.81 -0.83
N SER A 38 -9.19 -4.79 -0.74
CA SER A 38 -7.87 -4.74 -1.38
C SER A 38 -7.85 -5.14 -2.86
N GLU A 39 -8.94 -5.69 -3.39
CA GLU A 39 -8.98 -6.10 -4.78
C GLU A 39 -9.30 -4.93 -5.72
N ASN A 40 -8.55 -4.86 -6.83
CA ASN A 40 -8.76 -3.90 -7.90
C ASN A 40 -8.55 -4.57 -9.25
N LEU A 41 -9.28 -4.13 -10.25
CA LEU A 41 -9.19 -4.67 -11.60
C LEU A 41 -8.11 -3.91 -12.39
N SER A 42 -7.02 -4.60 -12.73
CA SER A 42 -5.95 -4.02 -13.55
C SER A 42 -6.41 -3.80 -14.98
N SER A 43 -6.08 -2.63 -15.53
CA SER A 43 -6.35 -2.36 -16.95
C SER A 43 -5.44 -3.20 -17.88
N PRO A 44 -5.85 -3.46 -19.13
CA PRO A 44 -4.99 -4.14 -20.09
C PRO A 44 -3.63 -3.46 -20.28
N GLN A 45 -3.55 -2.13 -20.17
CA GLN A 45 -2.31 -1.37 -20.28
C GLN A 45 -1.34 -1.69 -19.12
N VAL A 46 -1.85 -1.81 -17.90
CA VAL A 46 -1.05 -2.22 -16.74
C VAL A 46 -0.53 -3.64 -16.93
N LEU A 47 -1.40 -4.57 -17.36
CA LEU A 47 -0.99 -5.97 -17.62
C LEU A 47 0.08 -6.06 -18.72
N THR A 48 -0.05 -5.26 -19.80
CA THR A 48 0.95 -5.19 -20.86
C THR A 48 2.31 -4.70 -20.35
N ALA A 49 2.31 -3.68 -19.49
CA ALA A 49 3.55 -3.15 -18.91
C ALA A 49 4.22 -4.17 -17.97
N LEU A 50 3.44 -4.88 -17.16
CA LEU A 50 3.93 -5.93 -16.25
C LEU A 50 4.57 -7.10 -17.02
N GLY A 51 3.96 -7.54 -18.14
CA GLY A 51 4.44 -8.63 -18.97
C GLY A 51 5.48 -8.20 -20.02
N SER A 52 6.07 -7.02 -19.89
CA SER A 52 7.02 -6.49 -20.88
C SER A 52 8.45 -7.03 -20.71
N THR A 53 9.31 -6.70 -21.70
CA THR A 53 10.74 -7.06 -21.69
C THR A 53 11.53 -6.42 -20.53
N LEU A 54 10.97 -5.41 -19.84
CA LEU A 54 11.56 -4.86 -18.62
C LEU A 54 11.70 -5.91 -17.52
N SER A 55 10.81 -6.91 -17.49
CA SER A 55 10.87 -8.05 -16.55
C SER A 55 12.15 -8.89 -16.67
N ASN A 56 12.86 -8.82 -17.80
CA ASN A 56 14.11 -9.55 -18.03
C ASN A 56 15.34 -8.84 -17.43
N LYS A 57 15.20 -7.57 -16.99
CA LYS A 57 16.34 -6.76 -16.56
C LYS A 57 16.49 -6.74 -15.04
N TYR A 58 17.64 -7.19 -14.58
CA TYR A 58 18.07 -7.05 -13.19
C TYR A 58 18.58 -5.63 -12.94
N ALA A 59 17.96 -4.90 -11.96
CA ALA A 59 18.16 -3.45 -11.80
C ALA A 59 18.29 -3.02 -10.33
N GLU A 60 19.10 -3.74 -9.54
CA GLU A 60 19.39 -3.33 -8.16
C GLU A 60 19.97 -1.92 -8.10
N GLY A 61 19.58 -1.19 -7.04
CA GLY A 61 19.94 0.20 -6.83
C GLY A 61 18.83 1.15 -7.29
N TYR A 62 19.19 2.37 -7.58
CA TYR A 62 18.24 3.44 -7.98
C TYR A 62 18.66 4.07 -9.31
N PRO A 63 17.80 4.83 -9.99
CA PRO A 63 18.14 5.53 -11.21
C PRO A 63 19.47 6.28 -11.09
N GLY A 64 20.35 6.11 -12.07
CA GLY A 64 21.69 6.68 -12.08
C GLY A 64 22.70 6.08 -11.08
N ARG A 65 22.27 5.17 -10.21
CA ARG A 65 23.10 4.51 -9.17
C ARG A 65 22.78 3.02 -9.09
N ARG A 66 22.91 2.30 -10.20
CA ARG A 66 22.69 0.87 -10.32
C ARG A 66 23.96 0.07 -10.03
N TYR A 67 23.78 -1.13 -9.50
CA TYR A 67 24.90 -2.07 -9.32
C TYR A 67 25.31 -2.77 -10.63
N TYR A 68 24.43 -2.77 -11.64
CA TYR A 68 24.64 -3.44 -12.93
C TYR A 68 24.51 -2.47 -14.10
N GLY A 69 25.23 -2.78 -15.20
CA GLY A 69 25.08 -2.06 -16.47
C GLY A 69 23.77 -2.36 -17.19
N GLY A 70 23.49 -1.61 -18.26
CA GLY A 70 22.32 -1.82 -19.12
C GLY A 70 20.99 -1.37 -18.54
N CYS A 71 20.97 -0.49 -17.54
CA CYS A 71 19.75 -0.06 -16.85
C CYS A 71 19.14 1.24 -17.37
N ALA A 72 19.67 1.83 -18.45
CA ALA A 72 19.21 3.14 -18.91
C ALA A 72 17.70 3.22 -19.20
N GLU A 73 17.11 2.18 -19.78
CA GLU A 73 15.68 2.17 -20.05
C GLU A 73 14.83 1.89 -18.78
N VAL A 74 15.34 1.08 -17.87
CA VAL A 74 14.71 0.86 -16.54
C VAL A 74 14.75 2.15 -15.74
N ASP A 75 15.84 2.90 -15.78
CA ASP A 75 15.97 4.21 -15.13
C ASP A 75 14.88 5.17 -15.61
N LYS A 76 14.70 5.29 -16.93
CA LYS A 76 13.63 6.13 -17.49
C LYS A 76 12.24 5.71 -17.04
N ALA A 77 11.97 4.39 -16.97
CA ALA A 77 10.68 3.88 -16.50
C ALA A 77 10.44 4.22 -15.02
N GLU A 78 11.45 4.05 -14.17
CA GLU A 78 11.37 4.35 -12.74
C GLU A 78 11.26 5.86 -12.48
N GLU A 79 12.08 6.68 -13.16
CA GLU A 79 12.02 8.15 -13.06
C GLU A 79 10.66 8.70 -13.51
N LEU A 80 10.08 8.14 -14.57
CA LEU A 80 8.74 8.51 -15.03
C LEU A 80 7.67 8.15 -14.01
N ALA A 81 7.78 6.98 -13.37
CA ALA A 81 6.85 6.55 -12.33
C ALA A 81 6.97 7.45 -11.08
N ILE A 82 8.19 7.79 -10.66
CA ILE A 82 8.45 8.72 -9.54
C ILE A 82 7.85 10.10 -9.82
N ALA A 83 8.13 10.67 -11.01
CA ALA A 83 7.60 11.98 -11.38
C ALA A 83 6.08 12.01 -11.38
N ARG A 84 5.43 11.03 -12.00
CA ARG A 84 3.97 10.91 -12.04
C ARG A 84 3.34 10.70 -10.67
N CYS A 85 3.98 9.93 -9.80
CA CYS A 85 3.52 9.73 -8.43
C CYS A 85 3.58 11.04 -7.63
N ARG A 86 4.67 11.79 -7.75
CA ARG A 86 4.82 13.10 -7.11
C ARG A 86 3.78 14.10 -7.62
N ASP A 87 3.58 14.19 -8.92
CA ASP A 87 2.58 15.10 -9.53
C ASP A 87 1.16 14.72 -9.11
N LEU A 88 0.85 13.42 -9.06
CA LEU A 88 -0.50 12.94 -8.76
C LEU A 88 -0.91 13.22 -7.32
N PHE A 89 0.03 13.13 -6.38
CA PHE A 89 -0.22 13.26 -4.94
C PHE A 89 0.32 14.54 -4.33
N ASP A 90 0.90 15.44 -5.12
CA ASP A 90 1.59 16.66 -4.66
C ASP A 90 2.67 16.36 -3.61
N ALA A 91 3.42 15.28 -3.83
CA ALA A 91 4.41 14.77 -2.91
C ALA A 91 5.81 15.31 -3.22
N GLU A 92 6.59 15.65 -2.19
CA GLU A 92 7.98 16.06 -2.35
C GLU A 92 8.86 14.91 -2.84
N HIS A 93 8.60 13.69 -2.36
CA HIS A 93 9.36 12.48 -2.66
C HIS A 93 8.44 11.31 -2.98
N ALA A 94 8.93 10.38 -3.80
CA ALA A 94 8.26 9.10 -4.05
C ALA A 94 9.28 7.98 -4.21
N ASN A 95 8.95 6.81 -3.68
CA ASN A 95 9.67 5.57 -3.94
C ASN A 95 8.67 4.57 -4.53
N VAL A 96 8.93 4.11 -5.75
CA VAL A 96 8.03 3.23 -6.52
C VAL A 96 8.54 1.78 -6.60
N GLN A 97 9.60 1.44 -5.87
CA GLN A 97 10.20 0.10 -5.92
C GLN A 97 9.46 -0.98 -5.12
N PRO A 98 8.75 -0.70 -4.01
CA PRO A 98 8.07 -1.77 -3.29
C PRO A 98 7.08 -2.53 -4.19
N HIS A 99 7.14 -3.86 -4.15
CA HIS A 99 6.29 -4.72 -4.99
C HIS A 99 4.92 -5.03 -4.35
N SER A 100 4.70 -4.60 -3.11
CA SER A 100 3.42 -4.75 -2.39
C SER A 100 3.30 -3.72 -1.28
N GLY A 101 2.07 -3.47 -0.81
CA GLY A 101 1.84 -2.65 0.39
C GLY A 101 2.56 -3.19 1.63
N ALA A 102 2.62 -4.51 1.79
CA ALA A 102 3.34 -5.13 2.91
C ALA A 102 4.84 -4.84 2.87
N SER A 103 5.48 -4.88 1.70
CA SER A 103 6.90 -4.52 1.56
C SER A 103 7.13 -3.02 1.70
N ALA A 104 6.21 -2.18 1.24
CA ALA A 104 6.25 -0.74 1.48
C ALA A 104 6.18 -0.43 2.98
N ASN A 105 5.24 -1.05 3.70
CA ASN A 105 5.11 -0.89 5.15
C ASN A 105 6.37 -1.38 5.87
N GLN A 106 6.94 -2.52 5.46
CA GLN A 106 8.19 -3.02 6.04
C GLN A 106 9.36 -2.04 5.83
N ALA A 107 9.43 -1.39 4.66
CA ALA A 107 10.43 -0.37 4.40
C ALA A 107 10.26 0.86 5.31
N VAL A 108 9.02 1.32 5.55
CA VAL A 108 8.73 2.41 6.49
C VAL A 108 9.12 2.03 7.91
N TYR A 109 8.74 0.83 8.37
CA TYR A 109 9.19 0.34 9.68
C TYR A 109 10.71 0.33 9.79
N GLY A 110 11.39 -0.23 8.80
CA GLY A 110 12.86 -0.31 8.79
C GLY A 110 13.58 1.04 8.75
N ALA A 111 12.94 2.06 8.16
CA ALA A 111 13.49 3.42 8.10
C ALA A 111 13.37 4.17 9.43
N PHE A 112 12.29 3.96 10.17
CA PHE A 112 11.93 4.82 11.31
C PHE A 112 11.95 4.13 12.67
N LEU A 113 11.88 2.80 12.75
CA LEU A 113 11.82 2.07 14.01
C LEU A 113 12.93 1.04 14.14
N LYS A 114 13.38 0.87 15.37
CA LYS A 114 14.19 -0.28 15.78
C LYS A 114 13.28 -1.36 16.39
N PRO A 115 13.67 -2.63 16.34
CA PRO A 115 12.96 -3.69 17.03
C PRO A 115 12.69 -3.35 18.50
N GLY A 116 11.44 -3.56 18.95
CA GLY A 116 10.98 -3.22 20.30
C GLY A 116 10.44 -1.81 20.48
N GLU A 117 10.64 -0.88 19.52
CA GLU A 117 10.03 0.45 19.61
C GLU A 117 8.52 0.39 19.38
N THR A 118 7.81 1.37 19.93
CA THR A 118 6.34 1.39 19.95
C THR A 118 5.77 2.06 18.71
N VAL A 119 4.76 1.42 18.13
CA VAL A 119 3.87 1.94 17.09
C VAL A 119 2.44 1.96 17.61
N LEU A 120 1.71 3.04 17.37
CA LEU A 120 0.27 3.14 17.62
C LEU A 120 -0.45 3.03 16.29
N ALA A 121 -1.35 2.07 16.15
CA ALA A 121 -2.05 1.78 14.90
C ALA A 121 -3.47 1.27 15.15
N MET A 122 -4.32 1.27 14.10
CA MET A 122 -5.65 0.71 14.21
C MET A 122 -5.61 -0.81 14.35
N SER A 123 -6.44 -1.34 15.25
CA SER A 123 -6.56 -2.78 15.45
C SER A 123 -7.17 -3.50 14.25
N LEU A 124 -6.73 -4.73 14.00
CA LEU A 124 -7.22 -5.53 12.86
C LEU A 124 -8.75 -5.74 12.87
N PRO A 125 -9.39 -6.10 14.01
CA PRO A 125 -10.85 -6.24 14.07
C PRO A 125 -11.63 -4.96 13.78
N HIS A 126 -11.02 -3.79 13.93
CA HIS A 126 -11.64 -2.49 13.71
C HIS A 126 -11.30 -1.85 12.36
N GLY A 127 -10.70 -2.62 11.46
CA GLY A 127 -10.40 -2.16 10.09
C GLY A 127 -8.92 -1.93 9.78
N GLY A 128 -8.01 -2.18 10.71
CA GLY A 128 -6.57 -2.14 10.47
C GLY A 128 -6.09 -3.23 9.51
N HIS A 129 -4.80 -3.27 9.26
CA HIS A 129 -4.16 -4.27 8.41
C HIS A 129 -3.24 -5.20 9.23
N LEU A 130 -2.93 -6.38 8.71
CA LEU A 130 -1.99 -7.32 9.35
C LEU A 130 -0.64 -6.68 9.67
N THR A 131 -0.14 -5.83 8.76
CA THR A 131 1.13 -5.11 8.96
C THR A 131 1.05 -3.91 9.92
N HIS A 132 -0.12 -3.66 10.51
CA HIS A 132 -0.30 -2.62 11.53
C HIS A 132 -0.07 -3.15 12.96
N GLY A 133 0.81 -4.14 13.14
CA GLY A 133 1.17 -4.67 14.45
C GLY A 133 0.43 -5.95 14.85
N SER A 134 -0.25 -6.64 13.93
CA SER A 134 -0.86 -7.94 14.22
C SER A 134 0.20 -8.96 14.64
N LYS A 135 -0.08 -9.73 15.71
CA LYS A 135 0.85 -10.72 16.30
C LYS A 135 1.32 -11.80 15.32
N VAL A 136 0.56 -12.06 14.26
CA VAL A 136 0.96 -13.03 13.22
C VAL A 136 1.84 -12.42 12.14
N SER A 137 1.90 -11.09 12.04
CA SER A 137 2.72 -10.34 11.10
C SER A 137 4.12 -10.06 11.68
N PHE A 138 5.09 -9.73 10.80
CA PHE A 138 6.41 -9.25 11.23
C PHE A 138 6.29 -8.03 12.16
N SER A 139 5.36 -7.13 11.89
CA SER A 139 5.18 -5.88 12.63
C SER A 139 4.81 -6.11 14.10
N GLY A 140 3.95 -7.08 14.39
CA GLY A 140 3.61 -7.43 15.77
C GLY A 140 4.61 -8.36 16.45
N LYS A 141 5.56 -8.94 15.70
CA LYS A 141 6.66 -9.76 16.25
C LYS A 141 7.88 -8.92 16.60
N TRP A 142 8.15 -7.86 15.86
CA TRP A 142 9.38 -7.08 15.99
C TRP A 142 9.18 -5.77 16.75
N PHE A 143 7.96 -5.23 16.77
CA PHE A 143 7.65 -3.94 17.37
C PHE A 143 6.63 -4.08 18.50
N ASN A 144 6.62 -3.13 19.43
CA ASN A 144 5.60 -3.03 20.45
C ASN A 144 4.38 -2.31 19.86
N ALA A 145 3.38 -3.09 19.40
CA ALA A 145 2.18 -2.55 18.78
C ALA A 145 1.11 -2.24 19.82
N VAL A 146 0.72 -0.99 19.94
CA VAL A 146 -0.43 -0.50 20.67
C VAL A 146 -1.55 -0.23 19.67
N HIS A 147 -2.79 -0.60 20.01
CA HIS A 147 -3.88 -0.51 19.06
C HIS A 147 -5.02 0.37 19.57
N TYR A 148 -5.48 1.27 18.71
CA TYR A 148 -6.75 1.98 18.89
C TYR A 148 -7.87 1.33 18.08
N GLY A 149 -9.10 1.70 18.37
CA GLY A 149 -10.29 1.14 17.75
C GLY A 149 -11.27 2.20 17.25
N VAL A 150 -12.51 1.74 17.09
CA VAL A 150 -13.68 2.59 16.81
C VAL A 150 -14.54 2.70 18.05
N ASP A 151 -15.21 3.83 18.20
CA ASP A 151 -16.26 4.01 19.21
C ASP A 151 -17.46 3.12 18.85
N PRO A 152 -17.97 2.29 19.78
CA PRO A 152 -19.03 1.34 19.49
C PRO A 152 -20.38 1.98 19.12
N SER A 153 -20.58 3.26 19.46
CA SER A 153 -21.84 3.97 19.22
C SER A 153 -21.88 4.68 17.88
N SER A 154 -20.76 5.26 17.47
CA SER A 154 -20.64 6.00 16.21
C SER A 154 -20.05 5.18 15.08
N GLU A 155 -19.35 4.10 15.39
CA GLU A 155 -18.54 3.30 14.46
C GLU A 155 -17.47 4.13 13.73
N ASP A 156 -17.11 5.28 14.29
CA ASP A 156 -16.00 6.11 13.85
C ASP A 156 -14.75 5.82 14.65
N ILE A 157 -13.59 6.28 14.19
CA ILE A 157 -12.34 6.19 14.96
C ILE A 157 -12.55 6.87 16.31
N ASP A 158 -12.22 6.17 17.38
CA ASP A 158 -12.22 6.72 18.74
C ASP A 158 -11.00 7.63 18.93
N TYR A 159 -11.15 8.89 18.54
CA TYR A 159 -10.07 9.89 18.60
C TYR A 159 -9.62 10.19 20.01
N ASP A 160 -10.51 10.10 21.01
CA ASP A 160 -10.15 10.28 22.42
C ASP A 160 -9.27 9.12 22.90
N GLN A 161 -9.58 7.89 22.48
CA GLN A 161 -8.73 6.73 22.73
C GLN A 161 -7.37 6.86 22.05
N VAL A 162 -7.33 7.33 20.80
CA VAL A 162 -6.06 7.57 20.08
C VAL A 162 -5.19 8.53 20.86
N GLU A 163 -5.75 9.67 21.31
CA GLU A 163 -5.01 10.67 22.07
C GLU A 163 -4.51 10.12 23.41
N ALA A 164 -5.36 9.43 24.16
CA ALA A 164 -5.00 8.83 25.44
C ALA A 164 -3.85 7.82 25.29
N LEU A 165 -3.95 6.89 24.34
CA LEU A 165 -2.93 5.87 24.08
C LEU A 165 -1.62 6.50 23.58
N ALA A 166 -1.69 7.53 22.75
CA ALA A 166 -0.50 8.24 22.27
C ALA A 166 0.25 8.93 23.41
N LYS A 167 -0.47 9.58 24.33
CA LYS A 167 0.11 10.25 25.49
C LYS A 167 0.69 9.26 26.51
N GLU A 168 0.00 8.13 26.74
CA GLU A 168 0.43 7.08 27.66
C GLU A 168 1.67 6.34 27.16
N HIS A 169 1.61 5.84 25.92
CA HIS A 169 2.64 4.96 25.39
C HIS A 169 3.77 5.65 24.64
N ARG A 170 3.62 6.96 24.31
CA ARG A 170 4.62 7.76 23.60
C ARG A 170 5.22 7.03 22.39
N PRO A 171 4.39 6.56 21.44
CA PRO A 171 4.86 5.79 20.32
C PRO A 171 5.85 6.57 19.45
N LYS A 172 6.80 5.88 18.84
CA LYS A 172 7.72 6.47 17.86
C LYS A 172 7.00 6.85 16.56
N VAL A 173 5.97 6.09 16.21
CA VAL A 173 5.16 6.26 15.01
C VAL A 173 3.67 6.16 15.37
N ILE A 174 2.88 7.08 14.85
CA ILE A 174 1.41 6.97 14.80
C ILE A 174 1.01 6.65 13.37
N LEU A 175 0.36 5.51 13.19
CA LEU A 175 -0.10 5.01 11.91
C LEU A 175 -1.62 5.15 11.79
N ALA A 176 -2.07 5.98 10.85
CA ALA A 176 -3.47 6.07 10.43
C ALA A 176 -3.71 5.31 9.14
N GLY A 177 -4.97 4.99 8.87
CA GLY A 177 -5.36 4.21 7.70
C GLY A 177 -5.68 2.76 8.04
N GLY A 178 -6.25 2.06 7.09
CA GLY A 178 -6.68 0.67 7.29
C GLY A 178 -7.34 0.09 6.05
N SER A 179 -7.66 -1.20 6.14
CA SER A 179 -8.22 -1.98 5.03
C SER A 179 -9.74 -1.86 4.91
N ALA A 180 -10.44 -1.59 6.02
CA ALA A 180 -11.90 -1.66 6.06
C ALA A 180 -12.51 -0.52 6.89
N ILE A 181 -12.10 0.71 6.59
CA ILE A 181 -12.64 1.93 7.21
C ILE A 181 -13.48 2.66 6.17
N PRO A 182 -14.82 2.67 6.27
CA PRO A 182 -15.70 3.32 5.29
C PRO A 182 -15.91 4.82 5.59
N ARG A 183 -15.16 5.39 6.50
CA ARG A 183 -15.25 6.79 6.94
C ARG A 183 -14.05 7.59 6.48
N LEU A 184 -14.21 8.90 6.40
CA LEU A 184 -13.07 9.81 6.19
C LEU A 184 -12.26 9.90 7.49
N ILE A 185 -10.94 9.87 7.34
CA ILE A 185 -10.00 9.98 8.46
C ILE A 185 -9.59 11.44 8.63
N ASP A 186 -9.64 11.97 9.84
CA ASP A 186 -9.10 13.30 10.15
C ASP A 186 -7.56 13.23 10.27
N PHE A 187 -6.89 13.37 9.12
CA PHE A 187 -5.42 13.37 9.09
C PHE A 187 -4.82 14.56 9.85
N ALA A 188 -5.54 15.69 9.92
CA ALA A 188 -5.06 16.87 10.65
C ALA A 188 -5.02 16.61 12.16
N PHE A 189 -5.98 15.85 12.71
CA PHE A 189 -5.93 15.40 14.09
C PHE A 189 -4.68 14.56 14.37
N PHE A 190 -4.43 13.54 13.54
CA PHE A 190 -3.26 12.66 13.71
C PHE A 190 -1.95 13.42 13.56
N ARG A 191 -1.87 14.39 12.63
CA ARG A 191 -0.69 15.20 12.43
C ARG A 191 -0.39 16.05 13.66
N ARG A 192 -1.39 16.79 14.19
CA ARG A 192 -1.23 17.59 15.41
C ARG A 192 -0.80 16.74 16.61
N LEU A 193 -1.44 15.58 16.81
CA LEU A 193 -1.10 14.68 17.90
C LEU A 193 0.33 14.14 17.78
N ALA A 194 0.75 13.76 16.58
CA ALA A 194 2.11 13.30 16.34
C ALA A 194 3.14 14.39 16.64
N ASP A 195 2.87 15.63 16.22
CA ASP A 195 3.74 16.79 16.52
C ASP A 195 3.83 17.07 18.03
N GLU A 196 2.70 17.00 18.74
CA GLU A 196 2.64 17.22 20.19
C GLU A 196 3.53 16.24 20.97
N ILE A 197 3.55 14.98 20.56
CA ILE A 197 4.33 13.96 21.27
C ILE A 197 5.72 13.70 20.66
N GLY A 198 6.06 14.34 19.53
CA GLY A 198 7.30 14.13 18.80
C GLY A 198 7.37 12.80 18.06
N ALA A 199 6.23 12.26 17.63
CA ALA A 199 6.13 11.04 16.85
C ALA A 199 6.14 11.32 15.34
N ILE A 200 6.47 10.29 14.57
CA ILE A 200 6.31 10.31 13.12
C ILE A 200 4.85 9.97 12.79
N PHE A 201 4.21 10.80 11.96
CA PHE A 201 2.90 10.50 11.41
C PHE A 201 3.05 9.76 10.09
N TRP A 202 2.39 8.61 9.99
CA TRP A 202 2.38 7.76 8.81
C TRP A 202 0.94 7.39 8.44
N VAL A 203 0.61 7.47 7.14
CA VAL A 203 -0.70 7.06 6.62
C VAL A 203 -0.51 5.86 5.68
N ASP A 204 -1.16 4.74 6.01
CA ASP A 204 -1.35 3.64 5.05
C ASP A 204 -2.66 3.87 4.29
N ALA A 205 -2.52 4.43 3.09
CA ALA A 205 -3.63 4.78 2.21
C ALA A 205 -3.93 3.72 1.15
N SER A 206 -3.37 2.52 1.27
CA SER A 206 -3.40 1.47 0.25
C SER A 206 -4.79 1.20 -0.31
N HIS A 207 -5.84 1.25 0.50
CA HIS A 207 -7.21 0.91 0.09
C HIS A 207 -8.02 2.10 -0.45
N PHE A 208 -7.66 3.34 -0.11
CA PHE A 208 -8.40 4.53 -0.53
C PHE A 208 -7.59 5.50 -1.38
N ILE A 209 -6.32 5.20 -1.68
CA ILE A 209 -5.43 6.10 -2.42
C ILE A 209 -5.96 6.42 -3.83
N GLY A 210 -6.72 5.52 -4.45
CA GLY A 210 -7.41 5.80 -5.70
C GLY A 210 -8.45 6.91 -5.59
N CYS A 211 -9.16 6.99 -4.46
CA CYS A 211 -10.10 8.08 -4.17
C CYS A 211 -9.36 9.40 -3.91
N VAL A 212 -8.18 9.36 -3.30
CA VAL A 212 -7.31 10.54 -3.15
C VAL A 212 -6.84 11.04 -4.51
N ALA A 213 -6.34 10.15 -5.37
CA ALA A 213 -5.95 10.48 -6.74
C ALA A 213 -7.10 11.08 -7.55
N GLY A 214 -8.33 10.55 -7.37
CA GLY A 214 -9.56 11.06 -7.96
C GLY A 214 -10.14 12.30 -7.26
N LYS A 215 -9.48 12.84 -6.24
CA LYS A 215 -9.90 14.01 -5.45
C LYS A 215 -11.26 13.83 -4.75
N ALA A 216 -11.68 12.60 -4.51
CA ALA A 216 -12.87 12.25 -3.75
C ALA A 216 -12.61 12.18 -2.24
N ASN A 217 -11.37 11.90 -1.83
CA ASN A 217 -10.93 11.87 -0.44
C ASN A 217 -9.82 12.91 -0.22
N PRO A 218 -9.69 13.42 1.02
CA PRO A 218 -8.55 14.26 1.41
C PRO A 218 -7.21 13.60 1.11
N ASN A 219 -6.25 14.40 0.63
CA ASN A 219 -4.88 13.94 0.44
C ASN A 219 -4.14 13.99 1.79
N PRO A 220 -3.53 12.91 2.26
CA PRO A 220 -2.75 12.89 3.50
C PRO A 220 -1.32 13.43 3.37
N VAL A 221 -0.88 13.73 2.13
CA VAL A 221 0.48 14.24 1.80
C VAL A 221 0.56 15.74 2.01
#